data_038886308136d2627cc51f6c46f2e219
#
_entry.id   038886308136d2627cc51f6c46f2e219
#
_cell.length_a   1.000
_cell.length_b   1.000
_cell.length_c   1.000
_cell.angle_alpha   90.00
_cell.angle_beta   90.00
_cell.angle_gamma   90.00
#
_symmetry.space_group_name_H-M   'P 1'
#
loop_
_entity.id
_entity.type
_entity.pdbx_description
1 polymer ?
#
loop_
_entity_poly.entity_id
_entity_poly.type
_entity_poly.pdbx_seq_one_letter_code
_entity_poly.pdbx_strand_id
1 'polypeptide(L)'
;DWNTIATLYDDRYLSESDNLSGRAYAEIGNLKTGALQGLKLAVNYGFDLVNASSMTYYNPYNGNSVGVKGTIQKANGRTFSYTFNQLLTYDRKFGKHHVDVLAGHEFYKYNYQYLGAAKTGFPFGGLYELDAASTITDASSYQDFYAVESVLSRASYDYDDKYYLSGSYRRDGSSRFHKDSRWGDFWSVGANWRISQENFMKNVKWVNNLSVKASYGVQGNDNLGSFYAWQSF
;
A
#
# COMPACT_ATOMS: atom_id res chain seq x y z
N ASP A 1 -28.80 38.40 6.17
CA ASP A 1 -27.71 38.77 7.09
C ASP A 1 -26.91 37.55 7.46
N TRP A 2 -25.61 37.67 7.32
CA TRP A 2 -24.65 36.59 7.71
C TRP A 2 -24.39 36.68 9.22
N ASN A 3 -24.87 35.72 10.01
CA ASN A 3 -24.55 35.62 11.42
C ASN A 3 -23.56 34.48 11.65
N THR A 4 -22.28 34.80 11.71
CA THR A 4 -21.19 33.81 11.85
C THR A 4 -21.30 33.01 13.16
N ILE A 5 -21.83 33.62 14.23
CA ILE A 5 -22.01 32.95 15.52
C ILE A 5 -23.15 31.91 15.40
N ALA A 6 -24.26 32.26 14.77
CA ALA A 6 -25.37 31.34 14.58
C ALA A 6 -24.97 30.16 13.66
N THR A 7 -24.25 30.40 12.58
CA THR A 7 -23.74 29.30 11.73
C THR A 7 -22.78 28.38 12.48
N LEU A 8 -21.98 28.88 13.39
CA LEU A 8 -21.09 28.07 14.21
C LEU A 8 -21.85 27.10 15.16
N TYR A 9 -23.02 27.50 15.64
CA TYR A 9 -23.83 26.66 16.53
C TYR A 9 -24.85 25.78 15.81
N ASP A 10 -25.37 26.25 14.68
CA ASP A 10 -26.46 25.59 13.97
C ASP A 10 -25.99 24.66 12.84
N ASP A 11 -24.84 24.91 12.26
CA ASP A 11 -24.23 24.03 11.27
C ASP A 11 -23.50 22.86 11.94
N ARG A 12 -23.45 21.72 11.27
CA ARG A 12 -22.80 20.53 11.83
C ARG A 12 -21.94 19.80 10.81
N TYR A 13 -20.71 19.50 11.23
CA TYR A 13 -19.74 18.71 10.47
C TYR A 13 -19.35 17.50 11.31
N LEU A 14 -19.49 16.31 10.75
CA LEU A 14 -19.09 15.06 11.36
C LEU A 14 -18.21 14.28 10.37
N SER A 15 -17.12 13.72 10.87
CA SER A 15 -16.28 12.79 10.12
C SER A 15 -15.83 11.70 11.08
N GLU A 16 -16.13 10.48 10.72
CA GLU A 16 -15.82 9.28 11.52
C GLU A 16 -15.08 8.27 10.63
N SER A 17 -14.14 7.54 11.21
CA SER A 17 -13.40 6.50 10.52
C SER A 17 -13.14 5.31 11.41
N ASP A 18 -13.63 4.15 10.99
CA ASP A 18 -13.37 2.86 11.62
C ASP A 18 -12.32 2.11 10.81
N ASN A 19 -11.24 1.71 11.48
CA ASN A 19 -10.13 0.99 10.86
C ASN A 19 -9.96 -0.37 11.53
N LEU A 20 -9.96 -1.42 10.73
CA LEU A 20 -9.67 -2.78 11.15
C LEU A 20 -8.56 -3.36 10.29
N SER A 21 -7.44 -3.73 10.92
CA SER A 21 -6.31 -4.37 10.25
C SER A 21 -6.01 -5.72 10.89
N GLY A 22 -5.62 -6.68 10.08
CA GLY A 22 -5.22 -8.00 10.55
C GLY A 22 -4.06 -8.57 9.76
N ARG A 23 -3.22 -9.35 10.43
CA ARG A 23 -2.10 -10.07 9.80
C ARG A 23 -2.05 -11.50 10.32
N ALA A 24 -1.84 -12.44 9.40
CA ALA A 24 -1.56 -13.84 9.69
C ALA A 24 -0.22 -14.21 9.04
N TYR A 25 0.58 -14.96 9.76
CA TYR A 25 1.89 -15.43 9.32
C TYR A 25 2.04 -16.89 9.67
N ALA A 26 2.52 -17.67 8.72
CA ALA A 26 2.90 -19.07 8.93
C ALA A 26 4.27 -19.33 8.30
N GLU A 27 5.11 -20.05 8.99
CA GLU A 27 6.45 -20.42 8.54
C GLU A 27 6.71 -21.88 8.81
N ILE A 28 7.30 -22.57 7.84
CA ILE A 28 7.77 -23.95 7.98
C ILE A 28 9.17 -24.09 7.39
N GLY A 29 10.01 -24.87 8.04
CA GLY A 29 11.39 -25.10 7.59
C GLY A 29 12.42 -24.57 8.57
N ASN A 30 13.53 -24.02 8.05
CA ASN A 30 14.70 -23.59 8.81
C ASN A 30 15.34 -24.73 9.65
N LEU A 31 15.35 -25.94 9.10
CA LEU A 31 15.98 -27.10 9.72
C LEU A 31 17.49 -26.88 9.83
N LYS A 32 18.05 -27.25 10.97
CA LYS A 32 19.49 -27.08 11.24
C LYS A 32 20.34 -28.19 10.63
N THR A 33 19.73 -29.30 10.23
CA THR A 33 20.42 -30.49 9.69
C THR A 33 19.59 -31.16 8.60
N GLY A 34 20.24 -31.98 7.79
CA GLY A 34 19.58 -32.73 6.72
C GLY A 34 19.58 -32.05 5.36
N ALA A 35 18.92 -32.68 4.40
CA ALA A 35 18.88 -32.22 3.00
C ALA A 35 18.18 -30.87 2.82
N LEU A 36 17.22 -30.54 3.71
CA LEU A 36 16.45 -29.29 3.68
C LEU A 36 17.01 -28.21 4.61
N GLN A 37 18.27 -28.37 5.08
CA GLN A 37 18.93 -27.38 5.92
C GLN A 37 18.98 -26.02 5.22
N GLY A 38 18.51 -24.97 5.93
CA GLY A 38 18.48 -23.61 5.43
C GLY A 38 17.27 -23.29 4.53
N LEU A 39 16.42 -24.27 4.19
CA LEU A 39 15.20 -24.02 3.43
C LEU A 39 14.06 -23.63 4.36
N LYS A 40 13.31 -22.59 3.98
CA LYS A 40 12.17 -22.04 4.70
C LYS A 40 11.09 -21.57 3.74
N LEU A 41 9.86 -21.97 4.01
CA LEU A 41 8.67 -21.45 3.36
C LEU A 41 7.89 -20.58 4.34
N ALA A 42 7.59 -19.36 3.95
CA ALA A 42 6.76 -18.43 4.71
C ALA A 42 5.53 -18.02 3.89
N VAL A 43 4.39 -17.94 4.55
CA VAL A 43 3.13 -17.46 3.98
C VAL A 43 2.63 -16.32 4.84
N ASN A 44 2.34 -15.19 4.24
CA ASN A 44 1.82 -14.00 4.91
C ASN A 44 0.50 -13.58 4.27
N TYR A 45 -0.45 -13.24 5.10
CA TYR A 45 -1.70 -12.61 4.70
C TYR A 45 -1.93 -11.38 5.58
N GLY A 46 -2.13 -10.23 4.96
CA GLY A 46 -2.48 -8.99 5.64
C GLY A 46 -3.70 -8.38 4.99
N PHE A 47 -4.59 -7.79 5.78
CA PHE A 47 -5.72 -7.02 5.27
C PHE A 47 -5.91 -5.74 6.06
N ASP A 48 -6.46 -4.74 5.38
CA ASP A 48 -6.88 -3.47 5.96
C ASP A 48 -8.30 -3.14 5.46
N LEU A 49 -9.18 -2.85 6.40
CA LEU A 49 -10.54 -2.37 6.18
C LEU A 49 -10.65 -0.98 6.80
N VAL A 50 -11.01 0.00 5.99
CA VAL A 50 -11.31 1.36 6.43
C VAL A 50 -12.73 1.68 6.01
N ASN A 51 -13.55 2.12 6.94
CA ASN A 51 -14.89 2.64 6.68
C ASN A 51 -14.95 4.08 7.18
N ALA A 52 -15.02 5.03 6.27
CA ALA A 52 -15.07 6.45 6.57
C ALA A 52 -16.46 7.01 6.24
N SER A 53 -17.08 7.70 7.18
CA SER A 53 -18.33 8.40 6.99
C SER A 53 -18.18 9.88 7.24
N SER A 54 -18.93 10.68 6.51
CA SER A 54 -18.97 12.12 6.70
C SER A 54 -20.39 12.65 6.59
N MET A 55 -20.68 13.68 7.37
CA MET A 55 -21.90 14.44 7.30
C MET A 55 -21.57 15.92 7.34
N THR A 56 -22.15 16.68 6.42
CA THR A 56 -22.15 18.13 6.41
C THR A 56 -23.59 18.61 6.42
N TYR A 57 -23.95 19.40 7.41
CA TYR A 57 -25.28 19.99 7.55
C TYR A 57 -25.16 21.50 7.67
N TYR A 58 -25.87 22.21 6.82
CA TYR A 58 -26.08 23.66 6.90
C TYR A 58 -27.51 23.95 7.26
N ASN A 59 -27.69 24.78 8.27
CA ASN A 59 -29.01 25.10 8.81
C ASN A 59 -29.89 25.91 7.84
N PRO A 60 -31.24 25.85 7.97
CA PRO A 60 -32.17 26.56 7.08
C PRO A 60 -32.37 28.05 7.41
N TYR A 61 -31.79 28.57 8.51
CA TYR A 61 -32.13 29.90 9.04
C TYR A 61 -31.04 30.94 8.80
N ASN A 62 -29.77 30.52 8.75
CA ASN A 62 -28.61 31.41 8.66
C ASN A 62 -27.58 30.87 7.65
N GLY A 63 -26.82 31.77 7.06
CA GLY A 63 -25.70 31.40 6.18
C GLY A 63 -26.10 31.06 4.76
N ASN A 64 -25.28 30.26 4.08
CA ASN A 64 -25.34 30.00 2.65
C ASN A 64 -26.56 29.18 2.21
N SER A 65 -27.15 28.39 3.06
CA SER A 65 -28.20 27.43 2.71
C SER A 65 -29.62 27.93 3.01
N VAL A 66 -29.79 29.18 3.45
CA VAL A 66 -31.10 29.81 3.74
C VAL A 66 -32.01 29.77 2.52
N GLY A 67 -31.51 30.14 1.34
CA GLY A 67 -32.29 30.20 0.11
C GLY A 67 -32.85 28.86 -0.37
N VAL A 68 -32.25 27.77 0.06
CA VAL A 68 -32.67 26.37 -0.23
C VAL A 68 -33.23 25.65 1.00
N LYS A 69 -33.49 26.39 2.07
CA LYS A 69 -34.03 25.87 3.36
C LYS A 69 -33.16 24.78 3.97
N GLY A 70 -31.83 25.03 4.03
CA GLY A 70 -30.87 24.10 4.59
C GLY A 70 -30.39 23.03 3.61
N THR A 71 -29.24 22.49 3.90
CA THR A 71 -28.58 21.43 3.08
C THR A 71 -28.04 20.35 3.99
N ILE A 72 -28.14 19.10 3.57
CA ILE A 72 -27.43 17.97 4.18
C ILE A 72 -26.72 17.18 3.09
N GLN A 73 -25.48 16.81 3.38
CA GLN A 73 -24.70 15.88 2.59
C GLN A 73 -24.20 14.77 3.50
N LYS A 74 -24.43 13.53 3.12
CA LYS A 74 -23.82 12.34 3.76
C LYS A 74 -23.06 11.53 2.74
N ALA A 75 -21.89 11.06 3.14
CA ALA A 75 -21.07 10.19 2.31
C ALA A 75 -20.47 9.07 3.15
N ASN A 76 -20.32 7.91 2.51
CA ASN A 76 -19.61 6.77 3.06
C ASN A 76 -18.60 6.25 2.03
N GLY A 77 -17.36 6.07 2.47
CA GLY A 77 -16.29 5.46 1.71
C GLY A 77 -15.79 4.20 2.43
N ARG A 78 -15.80 3.06 1.74
CA ARG A 78 -15.29 1.81 2.28
C ARG A 78 -14.12 1.32 1.44
N THR A 79 -12.95 1.26 2.06
CA THR A 79 -11.73 0.68 1.48
C THR A 79 -11.48 -0.69 2.07
N PHE A 80 -11.27 -1.68 1.21
CA PHE A 80 -10.76 -2.98 1.61
C PHE A 80 -9.54 -3.33 0.76
N SER A 81 -8.42 -3.59 1.41
CA SER A 81 -7.22 -4.05 0.75
C SER A 81 -6.61 -5.27 1.44
N TYR A 82 -5.94 -6.10 0.67
CA TYR A 82 -5.18 -7.21 1.23
C TYR A 82 -3.92 -7.50 0.41
N THR A 83 -2.92 -8.01 1.11
CA THR A 83 -1.69 -8.55 0.54
C THR A 83 -1.57 -10.01 0.94
N PHE A 84 -1.28 -10.86 -0.02
CA PHE A 84 -0.98 -12.27 0.19
C PHE A 84 0.33 -12.61 -0.49
N ASN A 85 1.30 -13.13 0.28
CA ASN A 85 2.57 -13.53 -0.29
C ASN A 85 3.05 -14.90 0.22
N GLN A 86 3.78 -15.60 -0.65
CA GLN A 86 4.47 -16.84 -0.36
C GLN A 86 5.94 -16.65 -0.71
N LEU A 87 6.81 -16.95 0.25
CA LEU A 87 8.24 -16.72 0.14
C LEU A 87 8.98 -18.02 0.45
N LEU A 88 9.74 -18.52 -0.52
CA LEU A 88 10.66 -19.62 -0.33
C LEU A 88 12.06 -19.05 -0.20
N THR A 89 12.71 -19.30 0.92
CA THR A 89 14.09 -18.86 1.20
C THR A 89 15.00 -20.06 1.41
N TYR A 90 16.22 -19.93 0.90
CA TYR A 90 17.31 -20.86 1.16
C TYR A 90 18.52 -20.06 1.60
N ASP A 91 18.95 -20.28 2.86
CA ASP A 91 20.08 -19.62 3.49
C ASP A 91 21.04 -20.68 4.01
N ARG A 92 22.27 -20.72 3.46
CA ARG A 92 23.23 -21.71 3.87
C ARG A 92 24.68 -21.25 3.73
N LYS A 93 25.47 -21.59 4.74
CA LYS A 93 26.93 -21.39 4.76
C LYS A 93 27.67 -22.72 4.55
N PHE A 94 28.60 -22.72 3.61
CA PHE A 94 29.46 -23.83 3.24
C PHE A 94 30.94 -23.41 3.40
N GLY A 95 31.53 -23.60 4.58
CA GLY A 95 32.86 -23.11 4.88
C GLY A 95 32.93 -21.59 4.75
N LYS A 96 33.66 -21.09 3.72
CA LYS A 96 33.79 -19.64 3.44
C LYS A 96 32.72 -19.09 2.49
N HIS A 97 31.87 -19.93 1.96
CA HIS A 97 30.82 -19.56 1.01
C HIS A 97 29.50 -19.45 1.75
N HIS A 98 28.78 -18.35 1.54
CA HIS A 98 27.43 -18.16 2.02
C HIS A 98 26.51 -17.82 0.86
N VAL A 99 25.37 -18.50 0.79
CA VAL A 99 24.35 -18.35 -0.24
C VAL A 99 23.02 -18.07 0.43
N ASP A 100 22.39 -16.99 0.05
CA ASP A 100 21.01 -16.65 0.40
C ASP A 100 20.20 -16.47 -0.90
N VAL A 101 19.14 -17.25 -1.06
CA VAL A 101 18.24 -17.17 -2.22
C VAL A 101 16.81 -17.06 -1.72
N LEU A 102 16.06 -16.18 -2.35
CA LEU A 102 14.63 -16.01 -2.12
C LEU A 102 13.90 -16.09 -3.46
N ALA A 103 12.83 -16.85 -3.49
CA ALA A 103 11.83 -16.83 -4.56
C ALA A 103 10.45 -16.58 -3.92
N GLY A 104 9.63 -15.78 -4.57
CA GLY A 104 8.33 -15.41 -3.99
C GLY A 104 7.30 -15.07 -5.03
N HIS A 105 6.07 -15.17 -4.58
CA HIS A 105 4.89 -14.69 -5.27
C HIS A 105 4.12 -13.78 -4.33
N GLU A 106 3.66 -12.63 -4.81
CA GLU A 106 2.89 -11.66 -4.05
C GLU A 106 1.68 -11.23 -4.84
N PHE A 107 0.55 -11.12 -4.16
CA PHE A 107 -0.68 -10.59 -4.72
C PHE A 107 -1.23 -9.51 -3.78
N TYR A 108 -1.48 -8.33 -4.34
CA TYR A 108 -2.13 -7.21 -3.68
C TYR A 108 -3.43 -6.88 -4.37
N LYS A 109 -4.48 -6.61 -3.59
CA LYS A 109 -5.76 -6.13 -4.10
C LYS A 109 -6.29 -5.00 -3.24
N TYR A 110 -6.86 -4.00 -3.91
CA TYR A 110 -7.52 -2.84 -3.33
C TYR A 110 -8.90 -2.68 -3.95
N ASN A 111 -9.88 -2.40 -3.12
CA ASN A 111 -11.24 -2.06 -3.53
C ASN A 111 -11.71 -0.87 -2.70
N TYR A 112 -12.13 0.18 -3.38
CA TYR A 112 -12.78 1.33 -2.79
C TYR A 112 -14.22 1.41 -3.28
N GLN A 113 -15.15 1.65 -2.37
CA GLN A 113 -16.56 1.87 -2.64
C GLN A 113 -16.97 3.21 -2.05
N TYR A 114 -17.61 4.03 -2.85
CA TYR A 114 -18.15 5.31 -2.43
C TYR A 114 -19.65 5.34 -2.64
N LEU A 115 -20.36 5.89 -1.68
CA LEU A 115 -21.78 6.23 -1.74
C LEU A 115 -21.96 7.61 -1.10
N GLY A 116 -22.57 8.55 -1.84
CA GLY A 116 -22.87 9.89 -1.35
C GLY A 116 -24.24 10.35 -1.79
N ALA A 117 -24.87 11.14 -0.94
CA ALA A 117 -26.13 11.81 -1.27
C ALA A 117 -26.21 13.18 -0.61
N ALA A 118 -26.88 14.11 -1.27
CA ALA A 118 -27.17 15.44 -0.75
C ALA A 118 -28.62 15.82 -1.01
N LYS A 119 -29.23 16.49 -0.03
CA LYS A 119 -30.61 17.00 -0.10
C LYS A 119 -30.71 18.39 0.49
N THR A 120 -31.74 19.12 0.07
CA THR A 120 -32.12 20.44 0.59
C THR A 120 -33.59 20.47 0.93
N GLY A 121 -34.05 21.55 1.57
CA GLY A 121 -35.46 21.77 1.85
C GLY A 121 -35.93 21.11 3.14
N PHE A 122 -35.35 21.50 4.26
CA PHE A 122 -35.80 21.10 5.58
C PHE A 122 -37.05 21.86 6.02
N PRO A 123 -38.01 21.21 6.68
CA PRO A 123 -39.15 21.89 7.26
C PRO A 123 -38.77 22.81 8.45
N PHE A 124 -37.75 22.42 9.20
CA PHE A 124 -37.16 23.18 10.31
C PHE A 124 -35.74 22.67 10.60
N GLY A 125 -34.96 23.41 11.38
CA GLY A 125 -33.58 23.06 11.73
C GLY A 125 -33.47 21.94 12.80
N GLY A 126 -32.23 21.39 12.92
CA GLY A 126 -31.93 20.36 13.91
C GLY A 126 -32.27 18.93 13.46
N LEU A 127 -32.59 18.73 12.20
CA LEU A 127 -32.78 17.40 11.59
C LEU A 127 -31.54 17.04 10.77
N TYR A 128 -30.90 15.91 11.10
CA TYR A 128 -29.60 15.52 10.53
C TYR A 128 -29.69 14.27 9.65
N GLU A 129 -30.88 13.95 9.12
CA GLU A 129 -31.10 12.82 8.24
C GLU A 129 -31.53 13.27 6.82
N LEU A 130 -31.07 12.54 5.80
CA LEU A 130 -31.43 12.81 4.40
C LEU A 130 -32.94 12.77 4.16
N ASP A 131 -33.66 11.89 4.87
CA ASP A 131 -35.10 11.73 4.71
C ASP A 131 -35.91 12.92 5.25
N ALA A 132 -35.33 13.74 6.11
CA ALA A 132 -35.95 14.94 6.63
C ALA A 132 -35.99 16.11 5.60
N ALA A 133 -35.15 16.03 4.55
CA ALA A 133 -35.09 17.04 3.50
C ALA A 133 -35.86 16.59 2.25
N SER A 134 -36.55 17.51 1.62
CA SER A 134 -37.55 17.22 0.54
C SER A 134 -36.93 17.03 -0.84
N THR A 135 -35.82 17.71 -1.16
CA THR A 135 -35.28 17.80 -2.52
C THR A 135 -33.91 17.17 -2.64
N ILE A 136 -33.76 16.17 -3.49
CA ILE A 136 -32.48 15.54 -3.80
C ILE A 136 -31.69 16.51 -4.70
N THR A 137 -30.43 16.77 -4.31
CA THR A 137 -29.50 17.61 -5.09
C THR A 137 -28.32 16.81 -5.63
N ASP A 138 -27.97 15.70 -4.97
CA ASP A 138 -26.96 14.75 -5.46
C ASP A 138 -27.26 13.33 -4.95
N ALA A 139 -26.95 12.35 -5.79
CA ALA A 139 -26.91 10.93 -5.42
C ALA A 139 -25.89 10.24 -6.32
N SER A 140 -24.78 9.84 -5.75
CA SER A 140 -23.65 9.30 -6.50
C SER A 140 -23.04 8.06 -5.81
N SER A 141 -22.58 7.12 -6.63
CA SER A 141 -21.79 5.98 -6.15
C SER A 141 -20.82 5.52 -7.21
N TYR A 142 -19.68 5.04 -6.79
CA TYR A 142 -18.69 4.42 -7.67
C TYR A 142 -17.82 3.43 -6.92
N GLN A 143 -17.06 2.64 -7.68
CA GLN A 143 -16.10 1.69 -7.16
C GLN A 143 -14.78 1.81 -7.93
N ASP A 144 -13.68 1.70 -7.20
CA ASP A 144 -12.35 1.63 -7.75
C ASP A 144 -11.70 0.29 -7.38
N PHE A 145 -11.08 -0.34 -8.38
CA PHE A 145 -10.38 -1.60 -8.23
C PHE A 145 -8.93 -1.44 -8.66
N TYR A 146 -8.03 -1.99 -7.86
CA TYR A 146 -6.64 -2.05 -8.19
C TYR A 146 -6.06 -3.38 -7.72
N ALA A 147 -5.26 -4.01 -8.56
CA ALA A 147 -4.58 -5.25 -8.23
C ALA A 147 -3.18 -5.27 -8.83
N VAL A 148 -2.25 -5.84 -8.09
CA VAL A 148 -0.88 -6.14 -8.53
C VAL A 148 -0.59 -7.59 -8.21
N GLU A 149 -0.05 -8.30 -9.19
CA GLU A 149 0.52 -9.64 -9.02
C GLU A 149 2.01 -9.59 -9.35
N SER A 150 2.82 -10.21 -8.51
CA SER A 150 4.26 -10.12 -8.59
C SER A 150 4.92 -11.48 -8.39
N VAL A 151 5.87 -11.79 -9.27
CA VAL A 151 6.84 -12.87 -9.06
C VAL A 151 8.19 -12.23 -8.80
N LEU A 152 8.85 -12.65 -7.74
CA LEU A 152 10.11 -12.03 -7.32
C LEU A 152 11.16 -13.09 -6.95
N SER A 153 12.42 -12.76 -7.22
CA SER A 153 13.55 -13.56 -6.79
C SER A 153 14.72 -12.67 -6.40
N ARG A 154 15.50 -13.14 -5.45
CA ARG A 154 16.76 -12.51 -5.05
C ARG A 154 17.79 -13.59 -4.74
N ALA A 155 19.01 -13.38 -5.16
CA ALA A 155 20.14 -14.20 -4.77
C ALA A 155 21.25 -13.31 -4.23
N SER A 156 21.85 -13.72 -3.13
CA SER A 156 23.03 -13.10 -2.54
C SER A 156 24.06 -14.17 -2.30
N TYR A 157 25.31 -13.84 -2.59
CA TYR A 157 26.44 -14.69 -2.36
C TYR A 157 27.56 -13.90 -1.70
N ASP A 158 28.15 -14.42 -0.66
CA ASP A 158 29.38 -13.89 -0.10
C ASP A 158 30.47 -14.95 0.04
N TYR A 159 31.71 -14.51 -0.10
CA TYR A 159 32.89 -15.31 0.10
C TYR A 159 33.79 -14.72 1.18
N ASP A 160 34.00 -15.48 2.24
CA ASP A 160 34.90 -15.17 3.36
C ASP A 160 34.58 -13.86 4.07
N ASP A 161 33.28 -13.41 4.03
CA ASP A 161 32.84 -12.12 4.50
C ASP A 161 33.56 -10.91 3.86
N LYS A 162 34.17 -11.10 2.67
CA LYS A 162 34.98 -10.11 1.93
C LYS A 162 34.31 -9.63 0.66
N TYR A 163 33.86 -10.57 -0.15
CA TYR A 163 33.30 -10.32 -1.49
C TYR A 163 31.83 -10.67 -1.49
N TYR A 164 30.99 -9.71 -1.80
CA TYR A 164 29.54 -9.88 -1.84
C TYR A 164 29.02 -9.59 -3.23
N LEU A 165 28.19 -10.49 -3.74
CA LEU A 165 27.43 -10.31 -4.97
C LEU A 165 25.95 -10.46 -4.67
N SER A 166 25.13 -9.65 -5.29
CA SER A 166 23.67 -9.77 -5.17
C SER A 166 23.00 -9.52 -6.52
N GLY A 167 21.89 -10.21 -6.74
CA GLY A 167 21.02 -9.98 -7.86
C GLY A 167 19.57 -10.10 -7.43
N SER A 168 18.69 -9.27 -7.98
CA SER A 168 17.25 -9.39 -7.81
C SER A 168 16.54 -9.29 -9.16
N TYR A 169 15.42 -9.97 -9.25
CA TYR A 169 14.51 -9.89 -10.38
C TYR A 169 13.08 -9.87 -9.83
N ARG A 170 12.26 -8.98 -10.38
CA ARG A 170 10.83 -8.87 -10.07
C ARG A 170 10.06 -8.63 -11.37
N ARG A 171 8.99 -9.37 -11.53
CA ARG A 171 8.04 -9.18 -12.61
C ARG A 171 6.70 -8.84 -11.99
N ASP A 172 6.19 -7.64 -12.30
CA ASP A 172 4.95 -7.10 -11.74
C ASP A 172 3.90 -6.92 -12.84
N GLY A 173 2.70 -7.42 -12.58
CA GLY A 173 1.53 -7.19 -13.40
C GLY A 173 0.53 -6.27 -12.68
N SER A 174 0.32 -5.06 -13.20
CA SER A 174 -0.59 -4.07 -12.63
C SER A 174 -1.89 -3.98 -13.42
N SER A 175 -3.02 -3.94 -12.71
CA SER A 175 -4.35 -3.73 -13.31
C SER A 175 -4.56 -2.35 -13.91
N ARG A 176 -3.65 -1.40 -13.66
CA ARG A 176 -3.68 -0.05 -14.27
C ARG A 176 -3.35 -0.03 -15.74
N PHE A 177 -2.73 -1.10 -16.25
CA PHE A 177 -2.36 -1.25 -17.65
C PHE A 177 -3.28 -2.23 -18.40
N HIS A 178 -3.37 -2.04 -19.69
CA HIS A 178 -4.08 -2.98 -20.55
C HIS A 178 -3.51 -4.39 -20.44
N LYS A 179 -4.34 -5.42 -20.60
CA LYS A 179 -3.97 -6.84 -20.42
C LYS A 179 -2.72 -7.27 -21.19
N ASP A 180 -2.46 -6.68 -22.36
CA ASP A 180 -1.35 -7.03 -23.23
C ASP A 180 -0.02 -6.34 -22.85
N SER A 181 -0.07 -5.32 -21.98
CA SER A 181 1.11 -4.53 -21.56
C SER A 181 1.22 -4.32 -20.06
N ARG A 182 0.48 -5.12 -19.26
CA ARG A 182 0.45 -4.96 -17.80
C ARG A 182 1.68 -5.46 -17.05
N TRP A 183 2.51 -6.27 -17.69
CA TRP A 183 3.67 -6.90 -17.07
C TRP A 183 4.93 -6.11 -17.33
N GLY A 184 5.63 -5.73 -16.26
CA GLY A 184 6.94 -5.09 -16.30
C GLY A 184 7.98 -5.94 -15.60
N ASP A 185 9.20 -5.93 -16.15
CA ASP A 185 10.35 -6.67 -15.61
C ASP A 185 11.35 -5.68 -15.01
N PHE A 186 11.71 -5.92 -13.76
CA PHE A 186 12.62 -5.09 -12.98
C PHE A 186 13.73 -5.95 -12.41
N TRP A 187 14.95 -5.45 -12.42
CA TRP A 187 16.08 -6.20 -11.94
C TRP A 187 17.17 -5.30 -11.36
N SER A 188 17.98 -5.87 -10.50
CA SER A 188 19.17 -5.20 -10.01
C SER A 188 20.31 -6.17 -9.81
N VAL A 189 21.53 -5.65 -9.92
CA VAL A 189 22.76 -6.35 -9.57
C VAL A 189 23.59 -5.45 -8.66
N GLY A 190 24.31 -6.05 -7.73
CA GLY A 190 25.16 -5.33 -6.79
C GLY A 190 26.39 -6.12 -6.42
N ALA A 191 27.49 -5.42 -6.18
CA ALA A 191 28.73 -5.98 -5.66
C ALA A 191 29.22 -5.13 -4.49
N ASN A 192 29.84 -5.78 -3.50
CA ASN A 192 30.50 -5.10 -2.40
C ASN A 192 31.80 -5.84 -2.06
N TRP A 193 32.87 -5.07 -1.93
CA TRP A 193 34.18 -5.55 -1.51
C TRP A 193 34.56 -4.92 -0.17
N ARG A 194 34.71 -5.74 0.87
CA ARG A 194 35.17 -5.32 2.18
C ARG A 194 36.70 -5.33 2.24
N ILE A 195 37.32 -4.25 1.81
CA ILE A 195 38.76 -4.06 1.72
C ILE A 195 39.42 -4.22 3.10
N SER A 196 38.74 -3.77 4.17
CA SER A 196 39.25 -3.87 5.54
C SER A 196 39.48 -5.31 6.04
N GLN A 197 38.88 -6.31 5.38
CA GLN A 197 39.05 -7.72 5.69
C GLN A 197 40.21 -8.39 4.91
N GLU A 198 40.87 -7.64 4.03
CA GLU A 198 41.99 -8.14 3.27
C GLU A 198 43.27 -8.26 4.07
N ASN A 199 44.12 -9.22 3.70
CA ASN A 199 45.36 -9.49 4.43
C ASN A 199 46.29 -8.26 4.48
N PHE A 200 46.33 -7.45 3.42
CA PHE A 200 47.17 -6.26 3.37
C PHE A 200 46.66 -5.12 4.30
N MET A 201 45.39 -5.19 4.76
CA MET A 201 44.81 -4.21 5.68
C MET A 201 45.01 -4.57 7.16
N LYS A 202 45.46 -5.79 7.50
CA LYS A 202 45.57 -6.26 8.90
C LYS A 202 46.43 -5.35 9.80
N ASN A 203 47.41 -4.68 9.24
CA ASN A 203 48.31 -3.79 9.97
C ASN A 203 47.82 -2.34 10.05
N VAL A 204 46.72 -1.99 9.39
CA VAL A 204 46.14 -0.66 9.33
C VAL A 204 45.10 -0.51 10.45
N LYS A 205 45.55 -0.32 11.70
CA LYS A 205 44.71 -0.37 12.90
C LYS A 205 43.73 0.80 13.06
N TRP A 206 43.93 1.89 12.33
CA TRP A 206 43.05 3.06 12.39
C TRP A 206 41.82 2.95 11.46
N VAL A 207 41.76 1.95 10.58
CA VAL A 207 40.63 1.67 9.72
C VAL A 207 39.86 0.46 10.24
N ASN A 208 38.68 0.68 10.84
CA ASN A 208 37.84 -0.39 11.36
C ASN A 208 37.02 -1.07 10.28
N ASN A 209 36.49 -0.31 9.34
CA ASN A 209 35.69 -0.84 8.23
C ASN A 209 35.88 0.03 6.97
N LEU A 210 36.33 -0.60 5.90
CA LEU A 210 36.45 0.01 4.58
C LEU A 210 35.83 -0.95 3.57
N SER A 211 34.83 -0.46 2.83
CA SER A 211 34.19 -1.24 1.75
C SER A 211 33.86 -0.37 0.56
N VAL A 212 33.93 -0.93 -0.62
CA VAL A 212 33.49 -0.32 -1.88
C VAL A 212 32.25 -1.09 -2.36
N LYS A 213 31.20 -0.36 -2.68
CA LYS A 213 29.90 -0.90 -3.15
C LYS A 213 29.54 -0.29 -4.48
N ALA A 214 29.03 -1.11 -5.38
CA ALA A 214 28.44 -0.66 -6.63
C ALA A 214 27.16 -1.43 -6.90
N SER A 215 26.14 -0.76 -7.40
CA SER A 215 24.89 -1.41 -7.79
C SER A 215 24.29 -0.70 -9.00
N TYR A 216 23.58 -1.48 -9.81
CA TYR A 216 22.80 -0.98 -10.94
C TYR A 216 21.49 -1.73 -11.02
N GLY A 217 20.41 -1.05 -11.42
CA GLY A 217 19.10 -1.67 -11.53
C GLY A 217 18.10 -0.84 -12.30
N VAL A 218 17.01 -1.50 -12.69
CA VAL A 218 15.87 -0.91 -13.39
C VAL A 218 14.67 -0.96 -12.46
N GLN A 219 13.98 0.16 -12.32
CA GLN A 219 12.77 0.32 -11.52
C GLN A 219 11.62 0.81 -12.39
N GLY A 220 10.40 0.51 -11.98
CA GLY A 220 9.18 1.00 -12.61
C GLY A 220 8.25 1.69 -11.64
N ASN A 221 7.30 2.42 -12.20
CA ASN A 221 6.23 3.06 -11.47
C ASN A 221 4.93 2.88 -12.24
N ASP A 222 3.88 2.41 -11.60
CA ASP A 222 2.54 2.24 -12.18
C ASP A 222 1.55 3.34 -11.78
N ASN A 223 2.02 4.40 -11.12
CA ASN A 223 1.16 5.52 -10.71
C ASN A 223 0.84 6.45 -11.88
N LEU A 224 -0.25 6.18 -12.55
CA LEU A 224 -0.75 6.95 -13.70
C LEU A 224 -1.81 8.01 -13.31
N GLY A 225 -2.06 8.24 -12.01
CA GLY A 225 -3.10 9.14 -11.53
C GLY A 225 -4.53 8.61 -11.69
N SER A 226 -4.73 7.48 -12.36
CA SER A 226 -6.02 6.81 -12.54
C SER A 226 -5.87 5.30 -12.39
N PHE A 227 -6.90 4.64 -11.86
CA PHE A 227 -6.97 3.17 -11.80
C PHE A 227 -7.33 2.55 -13.17
N TYR A 228 -7.91 3.33 -14.09
CA TYR A 228 -8.41 2.89 -15.39
C TYR A 228 -7.82 3.70 -16.54
N ALA A 229 -6.54 4.06 -16.45
CA ALA A 229 -5.88 4.91 -17.44
C ALA A 229 -5.98 4.38 -18.89
N TRP A 230 -6.08 3.06 -19.08
CA TRP A 230 -6.22 2.41 -20.38
C TRP A 230 -7.66 2.43 -20.94
N GLN A 231 -8.66 2.82 -20.13
CA GLN A 231 -10.07 2.91 -20.56
C GLN A 231 -10.47 4.34 -20.96
N SER A 232 -9.55 5.30 -20.83
CA SER A 232 -9.79 6.71 -21.21
C SER A 232 -9.71 6.85 -22.73
N PHE A 233 -10.85 6.73 -23.40
CA PHE A 233 -11.05 7.10 -24.79
C PHE A 233 -12.28 8.00 -24.92
#